data_bcea6f028c62de00a247a6f4c3338a42
#
_entry.id   bcea6f028c62de00a247a6f4c3338a42
#
_cell.length_a   1.000
_cell.length_b   1.000
_cell.length_c   1.000
_cell.angle_alpha   90.00
_cell.angle_beta   90.00
_cell.angle_gamma   90.00
#
_symmetry.space_group_name_H-M   'P 1'
#
loop_
_entity.id
_entity.type
_entity.pdbx_description
1 polymer ?
#
loop_
_entity_poly.entity_id
_entity_poly.type
_entity_poly.pdbx_seq_one_letter_code
_entity_poly.pdbx_strand_id
1 'polypeptide(L)'
;MIRSFAFTTQGKLHSSDLQPFLMPTLLSDTNLFLWIDLENPTPEETKFILEELFHFHPLSIEDCVMERQSPKVEEYSPKEDDRFAPYLFMVIHAVDYSRAGGVFATSELDFFLGKNFLVTHHTVPLRSVVQVEDMCVKGTLGIARAPDRVAQRILDSLVENYKPALEELSIEIAELEASALESPTKETLNRIITVKKEVFHLRRIIGPQSEVLSRFARGEFKLIRPHLVPYYRNVYDALYHISEQAQNYADSLTGILQIYLNMSSNQTGEVVKVLTMITVMTTPLMLVSTWYGMNFKEMPELSWQHGYWLAAFLTTISTVGTWVYFKKKKWF
;
A
#
# COMPACT_ATOMS: atom_id res chain seq x y z
N MET A 1 -3.30 -2.56 27.91
CA MET A 1 -3.25 -3.92 28.49
C MET A 1 -1.79 -4.38 28.48
N ILE A 2 -1.25 -4.84 29.60
CA ILE A 2 0.13 -5.35 29.69
C ILE A 2 0.08 -6.87 29.74
N ARG A 3 0.77 -7.53 28.81
CA ARG A 3 1.06 -8.97 28.88
C ARG A 3 2.55 -9.14 29.17
N SER A 4 2.89 -10.02 30.06
CA SER A 4 4.29 -10.22 30.47
C SER A 4 4.62 -11.68 30.66
N PHE A 5 5.76 -12.08 30.09
CA PHE A 5 6.23 -13.47 30.06
C PHE A 5 7.68 -13.53 30.49
N ALA A 6 8.00 -14.48 31.36
CA ALA A 6 9.38 -14.84 31.63
C ALA A 6 9.68 -16.21 31.03
N PHE A 7 10.76 -16.31 30.29
CA PHE A 7 11.23 -17.55 29.66
C PHE A 7 12.61 -17.92 30.12
N THR A 8 12.86 -19.21 30.25
CA THR A 8 14.21 -19.72 30.49
C THR A 8 15.05 -19.69 29.22
N THR A 9 16.39 -19.67 29.34
CA THR A 9 17.32 -19.81 28.22
C THR A 9 17.16 -21.12 27.42
N GLN A 10 16.41 -22.10 27.95
CA GLN A 10 16.01 -23.32 27.23
C GLN A 10 14.74 -23.14 26.39
N GLY A 11 14.08 -21.98 26.47
CA GLY A 11 12.86 -21.67 25.72
C GLY A 11 11.58 -22.21 26.36
N LYS A 12 11.59 -22.47 27.67
CA LYS A 12 10.38 -22.87 28.42
C LYS A 12 9.78 -21.64 29.12
N LEU A 13 8.47 -21.54 29.09
CA LEU A 13 7.75 -20.54 29.86
C LEU A 13 7.98 -20.82 31.36
N HIS A 14 8.50 -19.83 32.06
CA HIS A 14 8.71 -19.85 33.51
C HIS A 14 7.49 -19.31 34.23
N SER A 15 6.98 -18.15 33.80
CA SER A 15 5.79 -17.50 34.35
C SER A 15 5.17 -16.53 33.35
N SER A 16 3.86 -16.28 33.47
CA SER A 16 3.11 -15.29 32.70
C SER A 16 2.36 -14.35 33.65
N ASP A 17 1.89 -13.23 33.12
CA ASP A 17 1.11 -12.21 33.83
C ASP A 17 1.79 -11.75 35.11
N LEU A 18 3.06 -11.34 34.96
CA LEU A 18 3.96 -11.00 36.06
C LEU A 18 3.46 -9.77 36.81
N GLN A 19 3.45 -9.87 38.11
CA GLN A 19 3.18 -8.70 38.95
C GLN A 19 4.34 -7.71 38.88
N PRO A 20 4.08 -6.39 38.78
CA PRO A 20 5.09 -5.35 38.54
C PRO A 20 6.30 -5.43 39.49
N PHE A 21 6.08 -5.75 40.76
CA PHE A 21 7.13 -5.82 41.77
C PHE A 21 8.12 -6.99 41.57
N LEU A 22 7.75 -8.04 40.82
CA LEU A 22 8.61 -9.19 40.52
C LEU A 22 9.51 -8.95 39.30
N MET A 23 9.14 -8.03 38.41
CA MET A 23 9.87 -7.78 37.17
C MET A 23 11.34 -7.39 37.36
N PRO A 24 11.71 -6.49 38.31
CA PRO A 24 13.12 -6.16 38.56
C PRO A 24 13.97 -7.37 39.00
N THR A 25 13.38 -8.26 39.80
CA THR A 25 14.06 -9.47 40.25
C THR A 25 14.31 -10.44 39.10
N LEU A 26 13.31 -10.62 38.24
CA LEU A 26 13.44 -11.48 37.07
C LEU A 26 14.41 -10.94 36.03
N LEU A 27 14.49 -9.60 35.87
CA LEU A 27 15.48 -8.94 35.00
C LEU A 27 16.92 -9.13 35.46
N SER A 28 17.14 -9.31 36.77
CA SER A 28 18.48 -9.55 37.31
C SER A 28 18.93 -11.02 37.17
N ASP A 29 18.03 -11.96 36.87
CA ASP A 29 18.39 -13.37 36.65
C ASP A 29 18.89 -13.57 35.21
N THR A 30 20.16 -13.91 35.08
CA THR A 30 20.83 -14.15 33.78
C THR A 30 20.34 -15.41 33.05
N ASN A 31 19.61 -16.31 33.72
CA ASN A 31 19.04 -17.53 33.13
C ASN A 31 17.63 -17.32 32.56
N LEU A 32 17.08 -16.15 32.80
CA LEU A 32 15.78 -15.77 32.32
C LEU A 32 15.86 -14.60 31.35
N PHE A 33 14.86 -14.50 30.46
CA PHE A 33 14.59 -13.25 29.76
C PHE A 33 13.11 -12.89 29.88
N LEU A 34 12.83 -11.61 29.83
CA LEU A 34 11.53 -11.05 29.99
C LEU A 34 10.99 -10.52 28.67
N TRP A 35 9.79 -10.93 28.26
CA TRP A 35 9.04 -10.29 27.18
C TRP A 35 7.82 -9.58 27.76
N ILE A 36 7.73 -8.27 27.54
CA ILE A 36 6.59 -7.44 27.93
C ILE A 36 5.96 -6.89 26.66
N ASP A 37 4.70 -7.15 26.49
CA ASP A 37 3.90 -6.64 25.38
C ASP A 37 2.89 -5.59 25.88
N LEU A 38 3.00 -4.39 25.35
CA LEU A 38 2.18 -3.22 25.66
C LEU A 38 1.17 -2.99 24.54
N GLU A 39 -0.01 -3.59 24.67
CA GLU A 39 -1.11 -3.39 23.74
C GLU A 39 -2.02 -2.27 24.25
N ASN A 40 -2.07 -1.15 23.52
CA ASN A 40 -2.85 0.05 23.88
C ASN A 40 -2.74 0.38 25.37
N PRO A 41 -1.50 0.58 25.89
CA PRO A 41 -1.27 0.84 27.30
C PRO A 41 -1.80 2.21 27.72
N THR A 42 -2.15 2.35 29.00
CA THR A 42 -2.44 3.67 29.57
C THR A 42 -1.13 4.47 29.71
N PRO A 43 -1.19 5.82 29.82
CA PRO A 43 0.00 6.63 30.07
C PRO A 43 0.76 6.22 31.34
N GLU A 44 0.05 5.78 32.38
CA GLU A 44 0.64 5.28 33.61
C GLU A 44 1.37 3.95 33.41
N GLU A 45 0.76 3.03 32.64
CA GLU A 45 1.39 1.74 32.27
C GLU A 45 2.65 1.97 31.43
N THR A 46 2.58 2.86 30.44
CA THR A 46 3.73 3.23 29.62
C THR A 46 4.86 3.82 30.44
N LYS A 47 4.54 4.79 31.30
CA LYS A 47 5.51 5.43 32.17
C LYS A 47 6.17 4.42 33.13
N PHE A 48 5.36 3.58 33.78
CA PHE A 48 5.87 2.56 34.68
C PHE A 48 6.88 1.63 33.99
N ILE A 49 6.54 1.10 32.81
CA ILE A 49 7.41 0.14 32.12
C ILE A 49 8.63 0.85 31.50
N LEU A 50 8.44 1.91 30.72
CA LEU A 50 9.50 2.49 29.92
C LEU A 50 10.43 3.40 30.76
N GLU A 51 9.88 4.19 31.69
CA GLU A 51 10.65 5.14 32.49
C GLU A 51 11.14 4.54 33.83
N GLU A 52 10.23 3.92 34.61
CA GLU A 52 10.53 3.52 36.00
C GLU A 52 11.18 2.15 36.09
N LEU A 53 10.80 1.18 35.24
CA LEU A 53 11.33 -0.18 35.28
C LEU A 53 12.63 -0.30 34.45
N PHE A 54 12.60 0.13 33.16
CA PHE A 54 13.74 -0.02 32.25
C PHE A 54 14.61 1.21 32.15
N HIS A 55 14.14 2.38 32.59
CA HIS A 55 14.83 3.67 32.51
C HIS A 55 15.29 4.00 31.08
N PHE A 56 14.51 3.65 30.04
CA PHE A 56 14.89 3.89 28.67
C PHE A 56 15.16 5.38 28.39
N HIS A 57 15.97 5.63 27.36
CA HIS A 57 16.35 7.00 27.00
C HIS A 57 15.12 7.84 26.62
N PRO A 58 14.98 9.08 27.11
CA PRO A 58 13.79 9.92 26.86
C PRO A 58 13.41 10.05 25.39
N LEU A 59 14.38 10.15 24.47
CA LEU A 59 14.10 10.24 23.03
C LEU A 59 13.42 8.98 22.48
N SER A 60 13.83 7.78 22.91
CA SER A 60 13.18 6.55 22.45
C SER A 60 11.78 6.38 23.02
N ILE A 61 11.52 6.92 24.23
CA ILE A 61 10.18 6.95 24.83
C ILE A 61 9.29 7.96 24.10
N GLU A 62 9.83 9.16 23.81
CA GLU A 62 9.12 10.18 23.05
C GLU A 62 8.71 9.65 21.67
N ASP A 63 9.62 9.02 20.95
CA ASP A 63 9.35 8.41 19.65
C ASP A 63 8.31 7.29 19.71
N CYS A 64 8.32 6.47 20.75
CA CYS A 64 7.36 5.39 20.98
C CYS A 64 5.94 5.90 21.29
N VAL A 65 5.83 7.04 22.00
CA VAL A 65 4.54 7.65 22.36
C VAL A 65 3.98 8.53 21.24
N MET A 66 4.86 9.11 20.40
CA MET A 66 4.48 9.90 19.22
C MET A 66 4.11 8.96 18.07
N GLU A 67 2.83 8.73 17.86
CA GLU A 67 2.33 7.94 16.72
C GLU A 67 2.82 8.47 15.36
N ARG A 68 3.01 7.57 14.38
CA ARG A 68 3.37 7.82 12.98
C ARG A 68 4.84 8.09 12.71
N GLN A 69 5.71 7.45 13.44
CA GLN A 69 7.14 7.46 13.12
C GLN A 69 7.41 6.68 11.81
N SER A 70 8.44 7.09 11.08
CA SER A 70 8.95 6.27 9.97
C SER A 70 9.73 5.08 10.53
N PRO A 71 9.70 3.90 9.86
CA PRO A 71 10.53 2.78 10.26
C PRO A 71 11.99 3.19 10.48
N LYS A 72 12.54 2.86 11.64
CA LYS A 72 13.92 3.17 12.03
C LYS A 72 14.47 2.18 13.05
N VAL A 73 15.78 2.17 13.19
CA VAL A 73 16.47 1.43 14.26
C VAL A 73 17.63 2.25 14.79
N GLU A 74 17.70 2.36 16.10
CA GLU A 74 18.70 3.11 16.85
C GLU A 74 19.30 2.25 17.98
N GLU A 75 20.62 2.33 18.18
CA GLU A 75 21.31 1.63 19.26
C GLU A 75 21.58 2.61 20.40
N TYR A 76 21.05 2.32 21.57
CA TYR A 76 21.26 3.08 22.78
C TYR A 76 22.26 2.36 23.68
N SER A 77 23.41 3.00 23.89
CA SER A 77 24.44 2.53 24.79
C SER A 77 24.57 3.50 25.97
N PRO A 78 24.53 3.00 27.24
CA PRO A 78 24.54 3.86 28.40
C PRO A 78 25.91 4.61 28.53
N LYS A 79 25.83 5.86 28.97
CA LYS A 79 26.97 6.64 29.47
C LYS A 79 27.11 6.45 30.97
N GLU A 80 28.15 7.06 31.59
CA GLU A 80 28.47 6.87 33.02
C GLU A 80 27.31 7.19 33.97
N ASP A 81 26.42 8.13 33.61
CA ASP A 81 25.26 8.56 34.43
C ASP A 81 23.94 7.85 34.08
N ASP A 82 23.91 7.05 33.03
CA ASP A 82 22.69 6.40 32.57
C ASP A 82 22.39 5.11 33.35
N ARG A 83 21.14 4.85 33.64
CA ARG A 83 20.67 3.67 34.42
C ARG A 83 20.15 2.53 33.55
N PHE A 84 20.01 2.72 32.22
CA PHE A 84 19.51 1.69 31.32
C PHE A 84 20.60 0.72 30.86
N ALA A 85 20.24 -0.52 30.60
CA ALA A 85 21.11 -1.47 29.91
C ALA A 85 21.13 -1.19 28.39
N PRO A 86 22.20 -1.54 27.65
CA PRO A 86 22.22 -1.37 26.19
C PRO A 86 21.04 -2.03 25.53
N TYR A 87 20.40 -1.32 24.58
CA TYR A 87 19.26 -1.84 23.82
C TYR A 87 19.20 -1.27 22.41
N LEU A 88 18.48 -1.96 21.52
CA LEU A 88 18.04 -1.47 20.22
C LEU A 88 16.59 -0.99 20.35
N PHE A 89 16.36 0.24 19.96
CA PHE A 89 15.01 0.76 19.71
C PHE A 89 14.72 0.64 18.23
N MET A 90 13.58 0.04 17.86
CA MET A 90 13.20 -0.17 16.48
C MET A 90 11.71 0.10 16.30
N VAL A 91 11.39 0.90 15.29
CA VAL A 91 10.03 1.20 14.85
C VAL A 91 9.79 0.47 13.52
N ILE A 92 8.77 -0.36 13.47
CA ILE A 92 8.37 -1.14 12.30
C ILE A 92 6.85 -0.98 12.09
N HIS A 93 6.41 -0.99 10.86
CA HIS A 93 4.98 -0.95 10.54
C HIS A 93 4.45 -2.34 10.16
N ALA A 94 3.43 -2.77 10.86
CA ALA A 94 2.67 -3.96 10.53
C ALA A 94 1.55 -3.60 9.54
N VAL A 95 1.42 -4.42 8.50
CA VAL A 95 0.20 -4.49 7.68
C VAL A 95 -0.62 -5.63 8.24
N ASP A 96 -1.31 -5.38 9.35
CA ASP A 96 -2.32 -6.31 9.82
C ASP A 96 -3.56 -6.08 8.99
N TYR A 97 -3.81 -7.06 8.11
CA TYR A 97 -4.83 -7.04 7.11
C TYR A 97 -6.22 -6.79 7.72
N SER A 98 -6.63 -5.55 7.63
CA SER A 98 -8.03 -5.18 7.61
C SER A 98 -8.20 -4.07 6.58
N ARG A 99 -8.63 -4.45 5.39
CA ARG A 99 -9.04 -3.54 4.33
C ARG A 99 -10.41 -2.90 4.67
N ALA A 100 -10.58 -2.51 5.92
CA ALA A 100 -11.74 -1.76 6.36
C ALA A 100 -11.68 -0.38 5.71
N GLY A 101 -12.36 -0.21 4.59
CA GLY A 101 -12.48 1.04 3.86
C GLY A 101 -11.53 1.22 2.67
N GLY A 102 -10.87 0.18 2.15
CA GLY A 102 -10.14 0.23 0.87
C GLY A 102 -8.76 0.88 0.93
N VAL A 103 -8.19 1.11 2.11
CA VAL A 103 -6.83 1.64 2.29
C VAL A 103 -6.05 0.68 3.18
N PHE A 104 -4.80 0.38 2.82
CA PHE A 104 -3.91 -0.37 3.71
C PHE A 104 -3.72 0.41 5.00
N ALA A 105 -4.36 -0.02 6.08
CA ALA A 105 -4.08 0.47 7.41
C ALA A 105 -2.77 -0.17 7.89
N THR A 106 -1.78 0.66 8.19
CA THR A 106 -0.54 0.22 8.82
C THR A 106 -0.57 0.62 10.28
N SER A 107 -0.11 -0.28 11.13
CA SER A 107 -0.01 -0.06 12.57
C SER A 107 1.46 -0.07 12.97
N GLU A 108 1.85 0.87 13.80
CA GLU A 108 3.19 0.97 14.35
C GLU A 108 3.40 -0.10 15.40
N LEU A 109 4.58 -0.71 15.38
CA LEU A 109 5.07 -1.66 16.37
C LEU A 109 6.49 -1.27 16.76
N ASP A 110 6.63 -0.89 18.03
CA ASP A 110 7.91 -0.50 18.59
C ASP A 110 8.55 -1.67 19.35
N PHE A 111 9.85 -1.78 19.22
CA PHE A 111 10.66 -2.79 19.92
C PHE A 111 11.73 -2.11 20.74
N PHE A 112 11.84 -2.50 22.01
CA PHE A 112 13.02 -2.26 22.83
C PHE A 112 13.69 -3.62 23.09
N LEU A 113 14.75 -3.90 22.37
CA LEU A 113 15.43 -5.18 22.40
C LEU A 113 16.75 -5.08 23.18
N GLY A 114 16.80 -5.69 24.33
CA GLY A 114 18.01 -5.82 25.14
C GLY A 114 18.58 -7.23 25.16
N LYS A 115 19.63 -7.45 25.94
CA LYS A 115 20.29 -8.76 26.08
C LYS A 115 19.38 -9.82 26.71
N ASN A 116 18.57 -9.44 27.69
CA ASN A 116 17.70 -10.33 28.48
C ASN A 116 16.25 -9.82 28.56
N PHE A 117 15.87 -8.89 27.72
CA PHE A 117 14.50 -8.41 27.64
C PHE A 117 14.09 -8.06 26.21
N LEU A 118 12.80 -8.13 25.96
CA LEU A 118 12.11 -7.59 24.80
C LEU A 118 10.88 -6.85 25.32
N VAL A 119 10.72 -5.58 24.96
CA VAL A 119 9.46 -4.86 25.15
C VAL A 119 8.90 -4.54 23.76
N THR A 120 7.65 -4.88 23.55
CA THR A 120 6.88 -4.51 22.36
C THR A 120 5.77 -3.54 22.74
N HIS A 121 5.56 -2.50 21.92
CA HIS A 121 4.51 -1.50 22.14
C HIS A 121 3.74 -1.28 20.85
N HIS A 122 2.42 -1.28 20.94
CA HIS A 122 1.51 -1.01 19.83
C HIS A 122 0.14 -0.56 20.34
N THR A 123 -0.54 0.28 19.54
CA THR A 123 -1.84 0.86 19.89
C THR A 123 -3.03 -0.01 19.48
N VAL A 124 -2.86 -0.92 18.54
CA VAL A 124 -3.91 -1.83 18.07
C VAL A 124 -3.44 -3.28 18.17
N PRO A 125 -4.34 -4.26 18.36
CA PRO A 125 -3.98 -5.67 18.39
C PRO A 125 -3.27 -6.08 17.10
N LEU A 126 -2.08 -6.67 17.21
CA LEU A 126 -1.28 -7.12 16.08
C LEU A 126 -1.28 -8.66 15.98
N ARG A 127 -1.77 -9.17 14.86
CA ARG A 127 -1.82 -10.61 14.59
C ARG A 127 -0.44 -11.27 14.66
N SER A 128 0.58 -10.57 14.15
CA SER A 128 1.97 -11.01 14.18
C SER A 128 2.51 -11.22 15.59
N VAL A 129 2.18 -10.31 16.52
CA VAL A 129 2.58 -10.41 17.94
C VAL A 129 1.84 -11.57 18.62
N VAL A 130 0.51 -11.62 18.49
CA VAL A 130 -0.33 -12.67 19.09
C VAL A 130 0.05 -14.08 18.62
N GLN A 131 0.34 -14.26 17.33
CA GLN A 131 0.79 -15.56 16.80
C GLN A 131 2.11 -16.02 17.43
N VAL A 132 3.07 -15.11 17.59
CA VAL A 132 4.37 -15.44 18.18
C VAL A 132 4.26 -15.67 19.69
N GLU A 133 3.40 -14.91 20.37
CA GLU A 133 3.06 -15.16 21.77
C GLU A 133 2.54 -16.59 21.98
N ASP A 134 1.55 -16.99 21.21
CA ASP A 134 0.99 -18.34 21.21
C ASP A 134 2.06 -19.44 20.97
N MET A 135 2.98 -19.19 20.03
CA MET A 135 4.08 -20.12 19.74
C MET A 135 5.06 -20.23 20.91
N CYS A 136 5.36 -19.10 21.55
CA CYS A 136 6.27 -19.05 22.70
C CYS A 136 5.66 -19.75 23.92
N VAL A 137 4.39 -19.48 24.23
CA VAL A 137 3.67 -20.08 25.38
C VAL A 137 3.53 -21.59 25.18
N LYS A 138 3.21 -22.06 23.97
CA LYS A 138 3.15 -23.50 23.63
C LYS A 138 4.52 -24.18 23.56
N GLY A 139 5.61 -23.45 23.69
CA GLY A 139 6.98 -23.97 23.61
C GLY A 139 7.39 -24.48 22.23
N THR A 140 6.72 -24.03 21.18
CA THR A 140 6.91 -24.49 19.82
C THR A 140 8.31 -24.08 19.29
N LEU A 141 9.05 -25.02 18.74
CA LEU A 141 10.32 -24.80 18.02
C LEU A 141 11.43 -24.08 18.80
N GLY A 142 11.35 -23.96 20.13
CA GLY A 142 12.36 -23.28 20.94
C GLY A 142 12.59 -21.82 20.52
N ILE A 143 11.52 -21.12 20.13
CA ILE A 143 11.56 -19.70 19.73
C ILE A 143 11.92 -18.84 20.93
N ALA A 144 11.34 -19.11 22.08
CA ALA A 144 11.51 -18.36 23.31
C ALA A 144 12.84 -18.68 24.05
N ARG A 145 13.95 -18.80 23.32
CA ARG A 145 15.28 -19.03 23.93
C ARG A 145 16.03 -17.76 24.22
N ALA A 146 15.69 -16.65 23.57
CA ALA A 146 16.30 -15.35 23.81
C ALA A 146 15.47 -14.23 23.10
N PRO A 147 15.60 -12.98 23.54
CA PRO A 147 14.83 -11.84 23.06
C PRO A 147 15.00 -11.59 21.55
N ASP A 148 16.24 -11.65 21.04
CA ASP A 148 16.56 -11.45 19.62
C ASP A 148 15.91 -12.50 18.69
N ARG A 149 15.67 -13.73 19.19
CA ARG A 149 14.95 -14.77 18.44
C ARG A 149 13.45 -14.50 18.40
N VAL A 150 12.87 -14.02 19.51
CA VAL A 150 11.45 -13.63 19.55
C VAL A 150 11.22 -12.43 18.65
N ALA A 151 12.05 -11.40 18.74
CA ALA A 151 11.97 -10.23 17.86
C ALA A 151 12.07 -10.63 16.38
N GLN A 152 13.02 -11.49 16.01
CA GLN A 152 13.13 -12.01 14.63
C GLN A 152 11.86 -12.73 14.19
N ARG A 153 11.23 -13.54 15.07
CA ARG A 153 10.03 -14.29 14.70
C ARG A 153 8.81 -13.38 14.54
N ILE A 154 8.70 -12.31 15.34
CA ILE A 154 7.66 -11.28 15.17
C ILE A 154 7.84 -10.58 13.82
N LEU A 155 9.06 -10.18 13.47
CA LEU A 155 9.36 -9.54 12.18
C LEU A 155 9.07 -10.48 10.99
N ASP A 156 9.38 -11.75 11.11
CA ASP A 156 9.11 -12.77 10.09
C ASP A 156 7.59 -12.94 9.88
N SER A 157 6.83 -13.11 10.97
CA SER A 157 5.37 -13.18 10.93
C SER A 157 4.73 -11.90 10.36
N LEU A 158 5.28 -10.73 10.70
CA LEU A 158 4.83 -9.44 10.19
C LEU A 158 5.03 -9.35 8.66
N VAL A 159 6.20 -9.76 8.15
CA VAL A 159 6.48 -9.76 6.70
C VAL A 159 5.62 -10.79 5.98
N GLU A 160 5.34 -11.96 6.57
CA GLU A 160 4.42 -12.95 6.01
C GLU A 160 3.01 -12.40 5.83
N ASN A 161 2.55 -11.52 6.72
CA ASN A 161 1.21 -10.91 6.66
C ASN A 161 1.01 -9.92 5.51
N TYR A 162 2.07 -9.49 4.80
CA TYR A 162 1.94 -8.71 3.57
C TYR A 162 1.41 -9.53 2.37
N LYS A 163 1.65 -10.85 2.35
CA LYS A 163 1.31 -11.69 1.19
C LYS A 163 -0.17 -11.67 0.80
N PRO A 164 -1.12 -11.88 1.73
CA PRO A 164 -2.55 -11.82 1.39
C PRO A 164 -2.97 -10.47 0.81
N ALA A 165 -2.43 -9.38 1.35
CA ALA A 165 -2.71 -8.04 0.88
C ALA A 165 -2.22 -7.80 -0.56
N LEU A 166 -1.04 -8.33 -0.90
CA LEU A 166 -0.50 -8.27 -2.25
C LEU A 166 -1.28 -9.12 -3.25
N GLU A 167 -1.79 -10.29 -2.81
CA GLU A 167 -2.65 -11.14 -3.64
C GLU A 167 -3.96 -10.44 -4.01
N GLU A 168 -4.61 -9.79 -3.06
CA GLU A 168 -5.82 -9.00 -3.34
C GLU A 168 -5.54 -7.82 -4.28
N LEU A 169 -4.43 -7.08 -4.06
CA LEU A 169 -4.01 -6.03 -4.98
C LEU A 169 -3.79 -6.56 -6.40
N SER A 170 -3.18 -7.72 -6.53
CA SER A 170 -2.94 -8.35 -7.84
C SER A 170 -4.25 -8.62 -8.58
N ILE A 171 -5.24 -9.16 -7.87
CA ILE A 171 -6.57 -9.45 -8.43
C ILE A 171 -7.26 -8.14 -8.84
N GLU A 172 -7.26 -7.14 -7.97
CA GLU A 172 -7.89 -5.85 -8.26
C GLU A 172 -7.23 -5.13 -9.44
N ILE A 173 -5.91 -5.18 -9.56
CA ILE A 173 -5.17 -4.60 -10.69
C ILE A 173 -5.57 -5.27 -12.00
N ALA A 174 -5.71 -6.61 -12.01
CA ALA A 174 -6.16 -7.36 -13.19
C ALA A 174 -7.61 -7.00 -13.59
N GLU A 175 -8.51 -6.83 -12.61
CA GLU A 175 -9.88 -6.37 -12.87
C GLU A 175 -9.92 -4.94 -13.44
N LEU A 176 -9.07 -4.05 -12.93
CA LEU A 176 -8.95 -2.67 -13.41
C LEU A 176 -8.43 -2.62 -14.84
N GLU A 177 -7.48 -3.49 -15.20
CA GLU A 177 -6.97 -3.60 -16.57
C GLU A 177 -8.07 -4.04 -17.53
N ALA A 178 -8.82 -5.10 -17.19
CA ALA A 178 -9.95 -5.56 -17.98
C ALA A 178 -11.03 -4.46 -18.15
N SER A 179 -11.39 -3.78 -17.06
CA SER A 179 -12.37 -2.70 -17.06
C SER A 179 -11.93 -1.49 -17.89
N ALA A 180 -10.64 -1.16 -17.88
CA ALA A 180 -10.09 -0.04 -18.66
C ALA A 180 -10.09 -0.34 -20.17
N LEU A 181 -9.94 -1.61 -20.56
CA LEU A 181 -10.00 -2.05 -21.97
C LEU A 181 -11.43 -2.12 -22.50
N GLU A 182 -12.37 -2.64 -21.71
CA GLU A 182 -13.74 -2.89 -22.16
C GLU A 182 -14.60 -1.62 -22.12
N SER A 183 -14.58 -0.89 -21.03
CA SER A 183 -15.44 0.29 -20.82
C SER A 183 -14.80 1.32 -19.89
N PRO A 184 -14.04 2.29 -20.43
CA PRO A 184 -13.40 3.33 -19.65
C PRO A 184 -14.43 4.32 -19.08
N THR A 185 -14.85 4.10 -17.83
CA THR A 185 -15.79 4.97 -17.10
C THR A 185 -15.06 5.86 -16.10
N LYS A 186 -15.73 6.91 -15.59
CA LYS A 186 -15.20 7.73 -14.49
C LYS A 186 -14.97 6.91 -13.21
N GLU A 187 -15.79 5.89 -13.00
CA GLU A 187 -15.67 4.99 -11.85
C GLU A 187 -14.39 4.17 -11.95
N THR A 188 -14.09 3.59 -13.13
CA THR A 188 -12.83 2.89 -13.41
C THR A 188 -11.63 3.81 -13.16
N LEU A 189 -11.66 5.06 -13.61
CA LEU A 189 -10.61 6.03 -13.35
C LEU A 189 -10.39 6.29 -11.85
N ASN A 190 -11.47 6.50 -11.10
CA ASN A 190 -11.38 6.75 -9.67
C ASN A 190 -10.80 5.54 -8.92
N ARG A 191 -11.20 4.33 -9.29
CA ARG A 191 -10.61 3.10 -8.72
C ARG A 191 -9.12 3.00 -9.03
N ILE A 192 -8.68 3.23 -10.28
CA ILE A 192 -7.25 3.23 -10.65
C ILE A 192 -6.46 4.22 -9.77
N ILE A 193 -7.00 5.44 -9.58
CA ILE A 193 -6.35 6.45 -8.75
C ILE A 193 -6.28 6.03 -7.29
N THR A 194 -7.33 5.40 -6.76
CA THR A 194 -7.38 4.93 -5.37
C THR A 194 -6.35 3.83 -5.14
N VAL A 195 -6.36 2.78 -5.95
CA VAL A 195 -5.40 1.66 -5.84
C VAL A 195 -3.96 2.15 -6.04
N LYS A 196 -3.74 3.12 -6.95
CA LYS A 196 -2.42 3.73 -7.13
C LYS A 196 -1.94 4.45 -5.86
N LYS A 197 -2.82 5.15 -5.13
CA LYS A 197 -2.48 5.79 -3.84
C LYS A 197 -2.15 4.75 -2.78
N GLU A 198 -2.88 3.64 -2.73
CA GLU A 198 -2.62 2.53 -1.80
C GLU A 198 -1.24 1.91 -2.04
N VAL A 199 -0.94 1.57 -3.30
CA VAL A 199 0.39 1.04 -3.66
C VAL A 199 1.51 2.03 -3.34
N PHE A 200 1.29 3.32 -3.56
CA PHE A 200 2.26 4.35 -3.20
C PHE A 200 2.47 4.45 -1.68
N HIS A 201 1.40 4.36 -0.91
CA HIS A 201 1.47 4.34 0.55
C HIS A 201 2.25 3.11 1.05
N LEU A 202 1.95 1.93 0.51
CA LEU A 202 2.66 0.69 0.82
C LEU A 202 4.17 0.84 0.55
N ARG A 203 4.55 1.34 -0.61
CA ARG A 203 5.97 1.57 -0.97
C ARG A 203 6.67 2.55 -0.03
N ARG A 204 5.97 3.60 0.39
CA ARG A 204 6.51 4.59 1.32
C ARG A 204 6.89 3.99 2.67
N ILE A 205 6.22 2.92 3.09
CA ILE A 205 6.49 2.21 4.34
C ILE A 205 7.55 1.14 4.16
N ILE A 206 7.43 0.32 3.10
CA ILE A 206 8.34 -0.79 2.84
C ILE A 206 9.78 -0.31 2.61
N GLY A 207 9.98 0.84 1.96
CA GLY A 207 11.32 1.36 1.66
C GLY A 207 12.17 1.55 2.92
N PRO A 208 11.79 2.42 3.87
CA PRO A 208 12.50 2.58 5.14
C PRO A 208 12.59 1.30 5.96
N GLN A 209 11.54 0.47 5.97
CA GLN A 209 11.53 -0.80 6.69
C GLN A 209 12.55 -1.79 6.13
N SER A 210 12.70 -1.83 4.80
CA SER A 210 13.73 -2.63 4.14
C SER A 210 15.14 -2.19 4.52
N GLU A 211 15.37 -0.87 4.67
CA GLU A 211 16.66 -0.36 5.16
C GLU A 211 16.95 -0.81 6.59
N VAL A 212 15.97 -0.74 7.49
CA VAL A 212 16.09 -1.27 8.86
C VAL A 212 16.50 -2.74 8.84
N LEU A 213 15.74 -3.59 8.12
CA LEU A 213 16.02 -5.03 8.05
C LEU A 213 17.34 -5.35 7.36
N SER A 214 17.78 -4.54 6.40
CA SER A 214 19.09 -4.65 5.75
C SER A 214 20.23 -4.53 6.76
N ARG A 215 20.15 -3.63 7.73
CA ARG A 215 21.15 -3.47 8.78
C ARG A 215 21.24 -4.71 9.68
N PHE A 216 20.08 -5.32 10.02
CA PHE A 216 20.06 -6.61 10.73
C PHE A 216 20.65 -7.74 9.88
N ALA A 217 20.33 -7.80 8.59
CA ALA A 217 20.84 -8.80 7.66
C ALA A 217 22.36 -8.72 7.45
N ARG A 218 22.96 -7.54 7.61
CA ARG A 218 24.42 -7.31 7.58
C ARG A 218 25.11 -7.61 8.93
N GLY A 219 24.33 -7.87 10.00
CA GLY A 219 24.89 -8.15 11.33
C GLY A 219 25.53 -6.92 11.99
N GLU A 220 25.02 -5.72 11.76
CA GLU A 220 25.59 -4.48 12.30
C GLU A 220 25.46 -4.38 13.83
N PHE A 221 24.47 -5.04 14.42
CA PHE A 221 24.13 -4.89 15.84
C PHE A 221 24.74 -5.97 16.71
N LYS A 222 25.52 -5.58 17.70
CA LYS A 222 26.17 -6.51 18.65
C LYS A 222 25.19 -7.26 19.55
N LEU A 223 23.99 -6.71 19.78
CA LEU A 223 22.93 -7.35 20.56
C LEU A 223 22.29 -8.54 19.84
N ILE A 224 22.45 -8.63 18.52
CA ILE A 224 21.98 -9.77 17.72
C ILE A 224 23.06 -10.84 17.66
N ARG A 225 22.71 -12.06 18.09
CA ARG A 225 23.63 -13.19 18.08
C ARG A 225 23.99 -13.60 16.63
N PRO A 226 25.27 -13.85 16.30
CA PRO A 226 25.72 -14.10 14.92
C PRO A 226 24.99 -15.23 14.21
N HIS A 227 24.58 -16.29 14.91
CA HIS A 227 23.84 -17.40 14.33
C HIS A 227 22.39 -17.07 13.94
N LEU A 228 21.85 -15.91 14.37
CA LEU A 228 20.54 -15.42 13.96
C LEU A 228 20.60 -14.51 12.73
N VAL A 229 21.74 -13.95 12.38
CA VAL A 229 21.90 -13.07 11.21
C VAL A 229 21.33 -13.69 9.92
N PRO A 230 21.55 -14.99 9.61
CA PRO A 230 20.90 -15.61 8.44
C PRO A 230 19.37 -15.58 8.46
N TYR A 231 18.75 -15.67 9.65
CA TYR A 231 17.29 -15.59 9.78
C TYR A 231 16.77 -14.18 9.55
N TYR A 232 17.48 -13.16 10.04
CA TYR A 232 17.16 -11.76 9.73
C TYR A 232 17.35 -11.45 8.24
N ARG A 233 18.37 -12.04 7.61
CA ARG A 233 18.55 -11.94 6.14
C ARG A 233 17.37 -12.51 5.38
N ASN A 234 16.84 -13.67 5.80
CA ASN A 234 15.67 -14.24 5.18
C ASN A 234 14.43 -13.33 5.28
N VAL A 235 14.24 -12.66 6.42
CA VAL A 235 13.16 -11.65 6.59
C VAL A 235 13.38 -10.46 5.66
N TYR A 236 14.62 -9.97 5.57
CA TYR A 236 14.99 -8.89 4.65
C TYR A 236 14.70 -9.28 3.19
N ASP A 237 15.15 -10.47 2.76
CA ASP A 237 14.96 -10.95 1.39
C ASP A 237 13.46 -11.06 1.06
N ALA A 238 12.64 -11.56 2.00
CA ALA A 238 11.19 -11.60 1.84
C ALA A 238 10.57 -10.21 1.68
N LEU A 239 10.98 -9.23 2.50
CA LEU A 239 10.48 -7.85 2.39
C LEU A 239 10.98 -7.17 1.11
N TYR A 240 12.20 -7.47 0.67
CA TYR A 240 12.75 -6.98 -0.59
C TYR A 240 11.90 -7.44 -1.78
N HIS A 241 11.51 -8.72 -1.83
CA HIS A 241 10.59 -9.22 -2.87
C HIS A 241 9.22 -8.54 -2.84
N ILE A 242 8.69 -8.25 -1.64
CA ILE A 242 7.45 -7.47 -1.50
C ILE A 242 7.62 -6.06 -2.07
N SER A 243 8.77 -5.43 -1.84
CA SER A 243 9.09 -4.11 -2.39
C SER A 243 9.14 -4.12 -3.92
N GLU A 244 9.75 -5.15 -4.52
CA GLU A 244 9.77 -5.33 -5.98
C GLU A 244 8.36 -5.53 -6.55
N GLN A 245 7.52 -6.35 -5.90
CA GLN A 245 6.13 -6.55 -6.30
C GLN A 245 5.33 -5.25 -6.24
N ALA A 246 5.47 -4.47 -5.16
CA ALA A 246 4.82 -3.17 -5.03
C ALA A 246 5.28 -2.18 -6.13
N GLN A 247 6.55 -2.23 -6.54
CA GLN A 247 7.04 -1.46 -7.68
C GLN A 247 6.36 -1.90 -8.98
N ASN A 248 6.30 -3.20 -9.24
CA ASN A 248 5.65 -3.74 -10.45
C ASN A 248 4.16 -3.36 -10.50
N TYR A 249 3.46 -3.36 -9.38
CA TYR A 249 2.06 -2.91 -9.31
C TYR A 249 1.91 -1.42 -9.61
N ALA A 250 2.83 -0.57 -9.13
CA ALA A 250 2.82 0.87 -9.44
C ALA A 250 3.03 1.12 -10.95
N ASP A 251 3.90 0.34 -11.58
CA ASP A 251 4.18 0.43 -13.02
C ASP A 251 3.00 -0.08 -13.84
N SER A 252 2.39 -1.22 -13.44
CA SER A 252 1.17 -1.75 -14.05
C SER A 252 0.02 -0.76 -13.98
N LEU A 253 -0.25 -0.16 -12.83
CA LEU A 253 -1.30 0.86 -12.67
C LEU A 253 -1.04 2.12 -13.52
N THR A 254 0.22 2.47 -13.74
CA THR A 254 0.56 3.57 -14.66
C THR A 254 0.28 3.18 -16.12
N GLY A 255 0.56 1.94 -16.50
CA GLY A 255 0.18 1.38 -17.80
C GLY A 255 -1.34 1.34 -18.01
N ILE A 256 -2.09 0.87 -17.01
CA ILE A 256 -3.56 0.82 -17.05
C ILE A 256 -4.16 2.22 -17.21
N LEU A 257 -3.63 3.21 -16.50
CA LEU A 257 -4.06 4.61 -16.67
C LEU A 257 -3.83 5.10 -18.10
N GLN A 258 -2.71 4.74 -18.72
CA GLN A 258 -2.42 5.08 -20.10
C GLN A 258 -3.39 4.40 -21.07
N ILE A 259 -3.71 3.12 -20.83
CA ILE A 259 -4.74 2.38 -21.59
C ILE A 259 -6.09 3.09 -21.47
N TYR A 260 -6.51 3.43 -20.23
CA TYR A 260 -7.76 4.16 -19.99
C TYR A 260 -7.83 5.47 -20.79
N LEU A 261 -6.76 6.29 -20.76
CA LEU A 261 -6.72 7.56 -21.49
C LEU A 261 -6.81 7.36 -23.00
N ASN A 262 -6.12 6.34 -23.54
CA ASN A 262 -6.17 6.02 -24.96
C ASN A 262 -7.57 5.54 -25.39
N MET A 263 -8.21 4.67 -24.61
CA MET A 263 -9.55 4.17 -24.89
C MET A 263 -10.61 5.28 -24.80
N SER A 264 -10.52 6.15 -23.79
CA SER A 264 -11.39 7.32 -23.64
C SER A 264 -11.23 8.32 -24.80
N SER A 265 -9.98 8.54 -25.26
CA SER A 265 -9.71 9.37 -26.45
C SER A 265 -10.30 8.76 -27.72
N ASN A 266 -10.15 7.43 -27.90
CA ASN A 266 -10.72 6.73 -29.05
C ASN A 266 -12.25 6.83 -29.05
N GLN A 267 -12.93 6.64 -27.91
CA GLN A 267 -14.39 6.83 -27.81
C GLN A 267 -14.81 8.24 -28.18
N THR A 268 -14.10 9.26 -27.69
CA THR A 268 -14.35 10.66 -28.08
C THR A 268 -14.17 10.86 -29.57
N GLY A 269 -13.13 10.27 -30.15
CA GLY A 269 -12.86 10.30 -31.60
C GLY A 269 -13.99 9.69 -32.42
N GLU A 270 -14.55 8.55 -31.99
CA GLU A 270 -15.70 7.93 -32.67
C GLU A 270 -16.97 8.82 -32.60
N VAL A 271 -17.23 9.45 -31.45
CA VAL A 271 -18.38 10.41 -31.34
C VAL A 271 -18.20 11.60 -32.27
N VAL A 272 -16.99 12.20 -32.31
CA VAL A 272 -16.67 13.32 -33.21
C VAL A 272 -16.79 12.89 -34.66
N LYS A 273 -16.33 11.69 -35.01
CA LYS A 273 -16.43 11.11 -36.35
C LYS A 273 -17.91 10.97 -36.79
N VAL A 274 -18.78 10.41 -35.92
CA VAL A 274 -20.21 10.27 -36.20
C VAL A 274 -20.86 11.64 -36.38
N LEU A 275 -20.59 12.61 -35.49
CA LEU A 275 -21.10 13.97 -35.60
C LEU A 275 -20.65 14.65 -36.89
N THR A 276 -19.39 14.48 -37.29
CA THR A 276 -18.84 15.01 -38.52
C THR A 276 -19.51 14.40 -39.74
N MET A 277 -19.76 13.09 -39.74
CA MET A 277 -20.46 12.40 -40.84
C MET A 277 -21.90 12.96 -41.00
N ILE A 278 -22.64 13.08 -39.89
CA ILE A 278 -24.01 13.63 -39.94
C ILE A 278 -23.99 15.06 -40.49
N THR A 279 -23.12 15.91 -40.00
CA THR A 279 -23.01 17.33 -40.41
C THR A 279 -22.66 17.42 -41.90
N VAL A 280 -21.63 16.71 -42.36
CA VAL A 280 -21.20 16.79 -43.77
C VAL A 280 -22.24 16.18 -44.73
N MET A 281 -22.97 15.14 -44.32
CA MET A 281 -24.04 14.55 -45.14
C MET A 281 -25.27 15.46 -45.23
N THR A 282 -25.58 16.27 -44.23
CA THR A 282 -26.73 17.21 -44.25
C THR A 282 -26.38 18.54 -44.89
N THR A 283 -25.10 18.93 -44.98
CA THR A 283 -24.64 20.21 -45.53
C THR A 283 -25.11 20.45 -46.97
N PRO A 284 -25.01 19.51 -47.93
CA PRO A 284 -25.49 19.74 -49.30
C PRO A 284 -26.99 20.07 -49.37
N LEU A 285 -27.81 19.35 -48.60
CA LEU A 285 -29.27 19.62 -48.51
C LEU A 285 -29.53 21.03 -47.97
N MET A 286 -28.80 21.38 -46.87
CA MET A 286 -28.96 22.70 -46.24
C MET A 286 -28.51 23.83 -47.19
N LEU A 287 -27.39 23.67 -47.91
CA LEU A 287 -26.87 24.67 -48.85
C LEU A 287 -27.88 24.93 -49.98
N VAL A 288 -28.37 23.86 -50.63
CA VAL A 288 -29.35 24.00 -51.73
C VAL A 288 -30.68 24.60 -51.21
N SER A 289 -31.19 24.12 -50.08
CA SER A 289 -32.45 24.64 -49.52
C SER A 289 -32.31 26.09 -49.10
N THR A 290 -31.18 26.51 -48.53
CA THR A 290 -30.94 27.88 -48.11
C THR A 290 -30.78 28.81 -49.32
N TRP A 291 -30.04 28.36 -50.33
CA TRP A 291 -29.84 29.14 -51.56
C TRP A 291 -31.18 29.41 -52.27
N TYR A 292 -31.98 28.40 -52.50
CA TYR A 292 -33.28 28.56 -53.16
C TYR A 292 -34.37 29.11 -52.24
N GLY A 293 -34.15 29.17 -50.93
CA GLY A 293 -35.03 29.82 -49.96
C GLY A 293 -34.77 31.31 -49.77
N MET A 294 -33.83 31.92 -50.49
CA MET A 294 -33.52 33.33 -50.42
C MET A 294 -34.64 34.17 -51.09
N ASN A 295 -34.95 35.35 -50.51
CA ASN A 295 -36.04 36.20 -50.97
C ASN A 295 -35.59 37.22 -52.05
N PHE A 296 -34.81 36.79 -53.02
CA PHE A 296 -34.45 37.62 -54.15
C PHE A 296 -35.61 37.73 -55.16
N LYS A 297 -35.87 38.94 -55.74
CA LYS A 297 -36.96 39.18 -56.68
C LYS A 297 -36.72 38.60 -58.07
N GLU A 298 -35.44 38.48 -58.48
CA GLU A 298 -35.02 37.94 -59.76
C GLU A 298 -34.05 36.79 -59.56
N MET A 299 -34.61 35.56 -59.62
CA MET A 299 -33.87 34.32 -59.69
C MET A 299 -34.22 33.57 -60.95
N PRO A 300 -33.35 33.51 -61.99
CA PRO A 300 -33.67 32.86 -63.28
C PRO A 300 -34.11 31.40 -63.13
N GLU A 301 -33.57 30.69 -62.17
CA GLU A 301 -33.78 29.25 -61.92
C GLU A 301 -35.21 29.00 -61.34
N LEU A 302 -35.82 29.97 -60.63
CA LEU A 302 -37.14 29.82 -60.06
C LEU A 302 -38.24 29.98 -61.13
N SER A 303 -38.01 30.71 -62.24
CA SER A 303 -38.87 30.85 -63.36
C SER A 303 -38.82 29.68 -64.36
N TRP A 304 -37.82 28.76 -64.21
CA TRP A 304 -37.62 27.61 -65.08
C TRP A 304 -38.49 26.42 -64.65
N GLN A 305 -39.28 25.87 -65.58
CA GLN A 305 -40.18 24.76 -65.29
C GLN A 305 -39.56 23.51 -64.69
N HIS A 306 -38.26 23.33 -64.90
CA HIS A 306 -37.50 22.19 -64.37
C HIS A 306 -36.53 22.56 -63.18
N GLY A 307 -36.63 23.80 -62.66
CA GLY A 307 -35.70 24.30 -61.61
C GLY A 307 -35.78 23.47 -60.31
N TYR A 308 -37.00 23.03 -59.92
CA TYR A 308 -37.16 22.13 -58.75
C TYR A 308 -36.40 20.79 -58.91
N TRP A 309 -36.51 20.19 -60.12
CA TRP A 309 -35.86 18.93 -60.42
C TRP A 309 -34.34 19.07 -60.46
N LEU A 310 -33.80 20.21 -60.89
CA LEU A 310 -32.42 20.53 -60.88
C LEU A 310 -31.90 20.62 -59.43
N ALA A 311 -32.60 21.35 -58.56
CA ALA A 311 -32.24 21.46 -57.14
C ALA A 311 -32.25 20.08 -56.45
N ALA A 312 -33.29 19.28 -56.70
CA ALA A 312 -33.35 17.91 -56.16
C ALA A 312 -32.21 17.00 -56.66
N PHE A 313 -31.86 17.11 -57.95
CA PHE A 313 -30.76 16.37 -58.55
C PHE A 313 -29.41 16.78 -57.97
N LEU A 314 -29.13 18.08 -57.84
CA LEU A 314 -27.90 18.61 -57.23
C LEU A 314 -27.75 18.15 -55.76
N THR A 315 -28.82 18.23 -54.99
CA THR A 315 -28.84 17.76 -53.61
C THR A 315 -28.50 16.26 -53.52
N THR A 316 -29.20 15.47 -54.36
CA THR A 316 -29.04 14.01 -54.35
C THR A 316 -27.60 13.61 -54.77
N ILE A 317 -27.07 14.19 -55.83
CA ILE A 317 -25.75 13.84 -56.33
C ILE A 317 -24.64 14.27 -55.35
N SER A 318 -24.81 15.43 -54.72
CA SER A 318 -23.88 15.90 -53.66
C SER A 318 -23.89 15.00 -52.43
N THR A 319 -25.07 14.62 -51.95
CA THR A 319 -25.26 13.74 -50.80
C THR A 319 -24.72 12.32 -51.08
N VAL A 320 -25.00 11.78 -52.29
CA VAL A 320 -24.41 10.48 -52.68
C VAL A 320 -22.91 10.57 -52.86
N GLY A 321 -22.40 11.67 -53.38
CA GLY A 321 -20.94 11.91 -53.47
C GLY A 321 -20.26 11.93 -52.13
N THR A 322 -20.82 12.62 -51.13
CA THR A 322 -20.27 12.62 -49.76
C THR A 322 -20.37 11.24 -49.11
N TRP A 323 -21.45 10.51 -49.31
CA TRP A 323 -21.58 9.13 -48.81
C TRP A 323 -20.54 8.19 -49.39
N VAL A 324 -20.31 8.23 -50.72
CA VAL A 324 -19.28 7.45 -51.41
C VAL A 324 -17.88 7.81 -50.90
N TYR A 325 -17.64 9.11 -50.65
CA TYR A 325 -16.35 9.58 -50.12
C TYR A 325 -16.09 8.95 -48.71
N PHE A 326 -17.08 9.02 -47.79
CA PHE A 326 -16.93 8.41 -46.44
C PHE A 326 -16.76 6.90 -46.52
N LYS A 327 -17.48 6.21 -47.40
CA LYS A 327 -17.34 4.77 -47.60
C LYS A 327 -15.96 4.40 -48.09
N LYS A 328 -15.37 5.18 -49.02
CA LYS A 328 -13.96 4.97 -49.48
C LYS A 328 -12.95 5.21 -48.36
N LYS A 329 -13.19 6.13 -47.46
CA LYS A 329 -12.33 6.44 -46.33
C LYS A 329 -12.53 5.47 -45.15
N LYS A 330 -13.37 4.45 -45.28
CA LYS A 330 -13.69 3.48 -44.21
C LYS A 330 -14.18 4.14 -42.91
N TRP A 331 -14.99 5.19 -43.06
CA TRP A 331 -15.63 5.84 -41.93
C TRP A 331 -16.91 5.14 -41.48
N PHE A 332 -17.46 4.28 -42.36
CA PHE A 332 -18.52 3.33 -42.10
C PHE A 332 -17.92 1.93 -41.91
#